data_765654364b29101b2957853983498998
#
_entry.id   765654364b29101b2957853983498998
#
_cell.length_a   1.000
_cell.length_b   1.000
_cell.length_c   1.000
_cell.angle_alpha   90.00
_cell.angle_beta   90.00
_cell.angle_gamma   90.00
#
_symmetry.space_group_name_H-M   'P 1'
#
loop_
_entity.id
_entity.type
_entity.pdbx_description
1 polymer ?
#
loop_
_entity_poly.entity_id
_entity_poly.type
_entity_poly.pdbx_seq_one_letter_code
_entity_poly.pdbx_strand_id
1 'polypeptide(L)'
;MTGQAKNTAYELNKAEQLQATNNAQPDSVLSSIGAFIAGHRSLVLSLSSVLSVLVIWYLITALKIVPSLFLPSPQAVWQKFLEVSQQGFMKATLWQHLAASISRVLLALVAAIAIGVPLGLWMGLNKWVRAVLDPLVELLRPIPPLAYLPLLVIWFGIGETTKVLLIFFSILAPVIISSTHGVLSHQLNRERAALSLGASQSQVFWHVILPTALPHILTGVRIGLGVGWSTLVASELVAADRGIGFMVQSAAQFLITDTVVLGIIVIAIVAVSFELFLRWLQKQLSPWYGQQL
;
A
#
# COMPACT_ATOMS: atom_id res chain seq x y z
N MET A 1 51.90 -65.54 -1.58
CA MET A 1 51.75 -64.17 -0.91
C MET A 1 50.68 -63.26 -1.50
N THR A 2 49.72 -63.76 -2.25
CA THR A 2 48.70 -62.88 -2.99
C THR A 2 47.33 -62.91 -2.43
N GLY A 3 47.00 -63.72 -1.41
CA GLY A 3 45.67 -63.82 -0.82
C GLY A 3 45.35 -62.81 0.31
N GLN A 4 46.36 -62.50 1.11
CA GLN A 4 46.16 -61.57 2.26
C GLN A 4 46.02 -60.12 1.85
N ALA A 5 46.67 -59.65 0.80
CA ALA A 5 46.56 -58.27 0.31
C ALA A 5 45.19 -57.96 -0.26
N LYS A 6 44.57 -58.94 -0.90
CA LYS A 6 43.15 -58.74 -1.42
C LYS A 6 42.08 -58.66 -0.31
N ASN A 7 42.27 -59.43 0.79
CA ASN A 7 41.34 -59.37 1.91
C ASN A 7 41.44 -58.06 2.69
N THR A 8 42.65 -57.51 2.86
CA THR A 8 42.87 -56.23 3.52
C THR A 8 42.28 -55.06 2.73
N ALA A 9 42.40 -55.09 1.40
CA ALA A 9 41.80 -54.08 0.53
C ALA A 9 40.25 -54.12 0.52
N TYR A 10 39.68 -55.32 0.64
CA TYR A 10 38.22 -55.52 0.74
C TYR A 10 37.67 -55.01 2.07
N GLU A 11 38.34 -55.28 3.17
CA GLU A 11 37.95 -54.81 4.49
C GLU A 11 38.11 -53.29 4.64
N LEU A 12 39.15 -52.68 4.05
CA LEU A 12 39.29 -51.21 4.01
C LEU A 12 38.20 -50.54 3.20
N ASN A 13 37.84 -51.06 2.03
CA ASN A 13 36.77 -50.52 1.20
C ASN A 13 35.38 -50.66 1.86
N LYS A 14 35.17 -51.74 2.60
CA LYS A 14 33.96 -51.96 3.37
C LYS A 14 33.87 -51.05 4.60
N ALA A 15 34.99 -50.74 5.23
CA ALA A 15 35.05 -49.78 6.35
C ALA A 15 34.80 -48.35 5.87
N GLU A 16 35.36 -47.94 4.70
CA GLU A 16 35.06 -46.63 4.09
C GLU A 16 33.62 -46.51 3.66
N GLN A 17 33.00 -47.55 3.09
CA GLN A 17 31.57 -47.53 2.76
C GLN A 17 30.66 -47.44 4.00
N LEU A 18 31.04 -48.12 5.09
CA LEU A 18 30.31 -48.03 6.36
C LEU A 18 30.50 -46.68 7.04
N GLN A 19 31.64 -46.02 6.88
CA GLN A 19 31.85 -44.65 7.35
C GLN A 19 31.10 -43.64 6.50
N ALA A 20 31.03 -43.82 5.17
CA ALA A 20 30.23 -42.96 4.28
C ALA A 20 28.76 -43.07 4.52
N THR A 21 28.24 -44.27 4.84
CA THR A 21 26.80 -44.47 5.20
C THR A 21 26.47 -43.96 6.62
N ASN A 22 27.41 -43.94 7.53
CA ASN A 22 27.21 -43.44 8.89
C ASN A 22 27.32 -41.87 8.95
N ASN A 23 27.97 -41.25 7.97
CA ASN A 23 28.04 -39.80 7.81
C ASN A 23 26.87 -39.21 7.03
N ALA A 24 25.97 -40.03 6.49
CA ALA A 24 24.65 -39.59 6.04
C ALA A 24 23.80 -39.32 7.27
N GLN A 25 24.08 -38.22 7.98
CA GLN A 25 23.13 -37.68 8.95
C GLN A 25 21.81 -37.46 8.24
N PRO A 26 20.69 -37.95 8.79
CA PRO A 26 19.36 -37.57 8.27
C PRO A 26 19.31 -36.03 8.29
N ASP A 27 19.03 -35.43 7.14
CA ASP A 27 18.76 -34.00 7.06
C ASP A 27 17.74 -33.70 8.16
N SER A 28 18.25 -33.15 9.24
CA SER A 28 17.40 -32.89 10.41
C SER A 28 16.35 -31.88 9.97
N VAL A 29 15.12 -32.01 10.46
CA VAL A 29 14.03 -31.05 10.24
C VAL A 29 14.53 -29.62 10.45
N LEU A 30 15.53 -29.44 11.33
CA LEU A 30 16.23 -28.19 11.60
C LEU A 30 17.06 -27.68 10.40
N SER A 31 17.73 -28.55 9.62
CA SER A 31 18.49 -28.11 8.43
C SER A 31 17.55 -27.71 7.29
N SER A 32 16.43 -28.42 7.11
CA SER A 32 15.40 -28.07 6.14
C SER A 32 14.69 -26.77 6.49
N ILE A 33 14.41 -26.54 7.78
CA ILE A 33 13.88 -25.26 8.29
C ILE A 33 14.91 -24.15 8.09
N GLY A 34 16.18 -24.40 8.36
CA GLY A 34 17.27 -23.43 8.15
C GLY A 34 17.43 -23.03 6.68
N ALA A 35 17.34 -23.97 5.75
CA ALA A 35 17.40 -23.72 4.31
C ALA A 35 16.15 -22.93 3.81
N PHE A 36 14.95 -23.26 4.31
CA PHE A 36 13.74 -22.53 4.02
C PHE A 36 13.80 -21.08 4.53
N ILE A 37 14.28 -20.87 5.76
CA ILE A 37 14.49 -19.55 6.36
C ILE A 37 15.51 -18.74 5.57
N ALA A 38 16.61 -19.36 5.11
CA ALA A 38 17.63 -18.67 4.33
C ALA A 38 17.10 -18.19 2.97
N GLY A 39 16.29 -18.99 2.29
CA GLY A 39 15.69 -18.65 1.00
C GLY A 39 14.55 -17.60 1.08
N HIS A 40 13.87 -17.51 2.22
CA HIS A 40 12.73 -16.61 2.43
C HIS A 40 12.96 -15.63 3.59
N ARG A 41 14.22 -15.29 3.84
CA ARG A 41 14.63 -14.50 5.02
C ARG A 41 13.85 -13.22 5.23
N SER A 42 13.54 -12.47 4.17
CA SER A 42 12.75 -11.25 4.24
C SER A 42 11.29 -11.52 4.64
N LEU A 43 10.68 -12.56 4.09
CA LEU A 43 9.31 -12.95 4.42
C LEU A 43 9.20 -13.45 5.87
N VAL A 44 10.13 -14.29 6.29
CA VAL A 44 10.17 -14.82 7.68
C VAL A 44 10.35 -13.68 8.67
N LEU A 45 11.25 -12.74 8.41
CA LEU A 45 11.45 -11.58 9.27
C LEU A 45 10.21 -10.66 9.32
N SER A 46 9.54 -10.44 8.18
CA SER A 46 8.32 -9.64 8.15
C SER A 46 7.17 -10.31 8.91
N LEU A 47 6.98 -11.61 8.74
CA LEU A 47 5.95 -12.36 9.46
C LEU A 47 6.24 -12.43 10.96
N SER A 48 7.51 -12.66 11.34
CA SER A 48 7.90 -12.70 12.76
C SER A 48 7.72 -11.35 13.45
N SER A 49 7.95 -10.22 12.74
CA SER A 49 7.71 -8.89 13.31
C SER A 49 6.23 -8.63 13.57
N VAL A 50 5.35 -8.98 12.62
CA VAL A 50 3.90 -8.85 12.81
C VAL A 50 3.40 -9.77 13.94
N LEU A 51 3.87 -11.02 13.95
CA LEU A 51 3.51 -11.97 15.00
C LEU A 51 3.97 -11.51 16.38
N SER A 52 5.19 -10.96 16.49
CA SER A 52 5.70 -10.43 17.76
C SER A 52 4.85 -9.27 18.29
N VAL A 53 4.39 -8.37 17.43
CA VAL A 53 3.46 -7.30 17.84
C VAL A 53 2.15 -7.86 18.38
N LEU A 54 1.57 -8.86 17.70
CA LEU A 54 0.34 -9.51 18.16
C LEU A 54 0.54 -10.26 19.49
N VAL A 55 1.66 -10.95 19.65
CA VAL A 55 2.00 -11.64 20.91
C VAL A 55 2.21 -10.64 22.05
N ILE A 56 2.93 -9.55 21.81
CA ILE A 56 3.13 -8.49 22.81
C ILE A 56 1.77 -7.88 23.21
N TRP A 57 0.92 -7.56 22.23
CA TRP A 57 -0.43 -7.05 22.53
C TRP A 57 -1.24 -8.04 23.37
N TYR A 58 -1.25 -9.33 22.99
CA TYR A 58 -1.92 -10.38 23.76
C TYR A 58 -1.37 -10.48 25.19
N LEU A 59 -0.04 -10.49 25.37
CA LEU A 59 0.59 -10.60 26.68
C LEU A 59 0.28 -9.40 27.59
N ILE A 60 0.35 -8.17 27.06
CA ILE A 60 0.02 -6.95 27.82
C ILE A 60 -1.42 -7.01 28.34
N THR A 61 -2.36 -7.47 27.50
CA THR A 61 -3.77 -7.54 27.87
C THR A 61 -4.08 -8.73 28.78
N ALA A 62 -3.44 -9.88 28.58
CA ALA A 62 -3.60 -11.08 29.41
C ALA A 62 -3.04 -10.88 30.84
N LEU A 63 -1.88 -10.21 30.95
CA LEU A 63 -1.26 -9.87 32.21
C LEU A 63 -1.92 -8.66 32.91
N LYS A 64 -2.95 -8.05 32.28
CA LYS A 64 -3.67 -6.89 32.81
C LYS A 64 -2.75 -5.71 33.16
N ILE A 65 -1.63 -5.53 32.43
CA ILE A 65 -0.68 -4.43 32.63
C ILE A 65 -1.36 -3.09 32.36
N VAL A 66 -2.28 -3.07 31.37
CA VAL A 66 -3.08 -1.90 30.99
C VAL A 66 -4.56 -2.24 31.19
N PRO A 67 -5.37 -1.34 31.79
CA PRO A 67 -6.81 -1.54 31.89
C PRO A 67 -7.47 -1.73 30.51
N SER A 68 -8.48 -2.58 30.43
CA SER A 68 -9.20 -2.89 29.17
C SER A 68 -9.86 -1.68 28.51
N LEU A 69 -10.13 -0.63 29.32
CA LEU A 69 -10.62 0.65 28.81
C LEU A 69 -9.61 1.33 27.86
N PHE A 70 -8.31 1.18 28.09
CA PHE A 70 -7.27 1.80 27.26
C PHE A 70 -6.76 0.85 26.16
N LEU A 71 -6.66 -0.45 26.48
CA LEU A 71 -6.21 -1.45 25.51
C LEU A 71 -7.07 -2.72 25.62
N PRO A 72 -8.06 -2.89 24.74
CA PRO A 72 -8.89 -4.08 24.70
C PRO A 72 -8.09 -5.30 24.26
N SER A 73 -8.49 -6.48 24.72
CA SER A 73 -7.84 -7.72 24.29
C SER A 73 -8.16 -8.05 22.82
N PRO A 74 -7.28 -8.80 22.13
CA PRO A 74 -7.57 -9.27 20.77
C PRO A 74 -8.89 -10.02 20.65
N GLN A 75 -9.27 -10.79 21.70
CA GLN A 75 -10.54 -11.51 21.75
C GLN A 75 -11.75 -10.57 21.81
N ALA A 76 -11.68 -9.49 22.60
CA ALA A 76 -12.73 -8.47 22.69
C ALA A 76 -12.91 -7.76 21.35
N VAL A 77 -11.81 -7.41 20.67
CA VAL A 77 -11.85 -6.80 19.33
C VAL A 77 -12.46 -7.74 18.31
N TRP A 78 -12.15 -9.06 18.36
CA TRP A 78 -12.74 -10.04 17.47
C TRP A 78 -14.24 -10.21 17.71
N GLN A 79 -14.68 -10.28 18.96
CA GLN A 79 -16.10 -10.34 19.30
C GLN A 79 -16.83 -9.09 18.83
N LYS A 80 -16.22 -7.91 19.00
CA LYS A 80 -16.75 -6.65 18.51
C LYS A 80 -16.84 -6.60 16.98
N PHE A 81 -15.88 -7.18 16.26
CA PHE A 81 -15.95 -7.35 14.81
C PHE A 81 -17.20 -8.13 14.38
N LEU A 82 -17.49 -9.25 15.05
CA LEU A 82 -18.68 -10.07 14.77
C LEU A 82 -19.97 -9.28 15.08
N GLU A 83 -20.01 -8.61 16.22
CA GLU A 83 -21.16 -7.81 16.66
C GLU A 83 -21.45 -6.67 15.65
N VAL A 84 -20.44 -5.83 15.33
CA VAL A 84 -20.61 -4.71 14.42
C VAL A 84 -20.88 -5.13 12.98
N SER A 85 -20.38 -6.30 12.59
CA SER A 85 -20.67 -6.87 11.27
C SER A 85 -22.12 -7.30 11.11
N GLN A 86 -22.76 -7.80 12.18
CA GLN A 86 -24.13 -8.34 12.17
C GLN A 86 -25.16 -7.33 12.65
N GLN A 87 -24.92 -6.72 13.80
CA GLN A 87 -25.88 -5.81 14.45
C GLN A 87 -25.66 -4.35 14.07
N GLY A 88 -24.43 -4.03 13.63
CA GLY A 88 -24.04 -2.67 13.27
C GLY A 88 -23.62 -1.81 14.47
N PHE A 89 -23.18 -0.59 14.16
CA PHE A 89 -22.81 0.46 15.10
C PHE A 89 -23.30 1.80 14.55
N MET A 90 -23.91 2.65 15.39
CA MET A 90 -24.43 3.97 14.96
C MET A 90 -25.26 3.92 13.66
N LYS A 91 -26.28 3.04 13.64
CA LYS A 91 -27.27 2.89 12.53
C LYS A 91 -26.70 2.31 11.22
N ALA A 92 -25.50 1.75 11.23
CA ALA A 92 -24.90 1.12 10.05
C ALA A 92 -24.07 -0.11 10.44
N THR A 93 -24.05 -1.13 9.58
CA THR A 93 -23.16 -2.27 9.75
C THR A 93 -21.74 -1.89 9.37
N LEU A 94 -20.75 -2.71 9.80
CA LEU A 94 -19.34 -2.54 9.41
C LEU A 94 -19.18 -2.42 7.89
N TRP A 95 -19.91 -3.25 7.15
CA TRP A 95 -19.86 -3.28 5.69
C TRP A 95 -20.43 -2.01 5.04
N GLN A 96 -21.44 -1.42 5.66
CA GLN A 96 -22.01 -0.13 5.20
C GLN A 96 -21.05 1.03 5.49
N HIS A 97 -20.38 1.04 6.66
CA HIS A 97 -19.33 2.01 6.95
C HIS A 97 -18.17 1.87 5.95
N LEU A 98 -17.73 0.63 5.71
CA LEU A 98 -16.65 0.32 4.78
C LEU A 98 -17.00 0.75 3.34
N ALA A 99 -18.19 0.40 2.85
CA ALA A 99 -18.65 0.78 1.51
C ALA A 99 -18.71 2.30 1.33
N ALA A 100 -19.15 3.05 2.34
CA ALA A 100 -19.20 4.51 2.29
C ALA A 100 -17.78 5.11 2.20
N SER A 101 -16.84 4.63 3.00
CA SER A 101 -15.44 5.08 2.97
C SER A 101 -14.76 4.74 1.64
N ILE A 102 -14.90 3.51 1.16
CA ILE A 102 -14.31 3.06 -0.11
C ILE A 102 -14.90 3.84 -1.29
N SER A 103 -16.21 4.05 -1.34
CA SER A 103 -16.84 4.78 -2.44
C SER A 103 -16.34 6.22 -2.55
N ARG A 104 -16.16 6.93 -1.41
CA ARG A 104 -15.61 8.29 -1.37
C ARG A 104 -14.19 8.33 -1.93
N VAL A 105 -13.32 7.42 -1.47
CA VAL A 105 -11.92 7.36 -1.95
C VAL A 105 -11.87 7.03 -3.43
N LEU A 106 -12.64 6.05 -3.90
CA LEU A 106 -12.63 5.66 -5.31
C LEU A 106 -13.14 6.77 -6.21
N LEU A 107 -14.23 7.46 -5.83
CA LEU A 107 -14.74 8.61 -6.60
C LEU A 107 -13.70 9.73 -6.69
N ALA A 108 -13.09 10.08 -5.56
CA ALA A 108 -12.05 11.09 -5.51
C ALA A 108 -10.81 10.68 -6.32
N LEU A 109 -10.38 9.43 -6.22
CA LEU A 109 -9.24 8.87 -6.94
C LEU A 109 -9.46 8.88 -8.46
N VAL A 110 -10.62 8.40 -8.91
CA VAL A 110 -10.97 8.40 -10.34
C VAL A 110 -11.00 9.82 -10.90
N ALA A 111 -11.63 10.75 -10.17
CA ALA A 111 -11.66 12.16 -10.56
C ALA A 111 -10.25 12.78 -10.60
N ALA A 112 -9.41 12.48 -9.60
CA ALA A 112 -8.04 12.98 -9.54
C ALA A 112 -7.15 12.41 -10.66
N ILE A 113 -7.35 11.15 -11.04
CA ILE A 113 -6.67 10.53 -12.18
C ILE A 113 -7.16 11.17 -13.50
N ALA A 114 -8.49 11.29 -13.66
CA ALA A 114 -9.10 11.82 -14.89
C ALA A 114 -8.69 13.27 -15.18
N ILE A 115 -8.44 14.07 -14.16
CA ILE A 115 -8.02 15.47 -14.29
C ILE A 115 -6.50 15.61 -14.15
N GLY A 116 -5.91 14.99 -13.12
CA GLY A 116 -4.52 15.18 -12.75
C GLY A 116 -3.54 14.57 -13.75
N VAL A 117 -3.85 13.40 -14.33
CA VAL A 117 -2.96 12.78 -15.33
C VAL A 117 -2.91 13.60 -16.62
N PRO A 118 -4.03 13.96 -17.28
CA PRO A 118 -3.98 14.81 -18.47
C PRO A 118 -3.31 16.16 -18.21
N LEU A 119 -3.61 16.79 -17.08
CA LEU A 119 -3.00 18.06 -16.71
C LEU A 119 -1.49 17.95 -16.51
N GLY A 120 -1.05 16.91 -15.79
CA GLY A 120 0.38 16.65 -15.58
C GLY A 120 1.14 16.31 -16.86
N LEU A 121 0.52 15.51 -17.75
CA LEU A 121 1.08 15.23 -19.07
C LEU A 121 1.20 16.53 -19.90
N TRP A 122 0.17 17.37 -19.89
CA TRP A 122 0.19 18.65 -20.60
C TRP A 122 1.28 19.60 -20.06
N MET A 123 1.43 19.71 -18.74
CA MET A 123 2.51 20.47 -18.10
C MET A 123 3.90 19.91 -18.48
N GLY A 124 4.02 18.59 -18.55
CA GLY A 124 5.28 17.95 -18.95
C GLY A 124 5.68 18.22 -20.40
N LEU A 125 4.70 18.24 -21.32
CA LEU A 125 4.92 18.46 -22.75
C LEU A 125 5.09 19.93 -23.13
N ASN A 126 4.48 20.85 -22.38
CA ASN A 126 4.45 22.27 -22.72
C ASN A 126 5.08 23.13 -21.62
N LYS A 127 6.25 23.72 -21.94
CA LYS A 127 6.98 24.58 -21.01
C LYS A 127 6.19 25.82 -20.54
N TRP A 128 5.32 26.37 -21.40
CA TRP A 128 4.52 27.55 -21.06
C TRP A 128 3.39 27.20 -20.09
N VAL A 129 2.68 26.09 -20.35
CA VAL A 129 1.65 25.58 -19.45
C VAL A 129 2.26 25.26 -18.09
N ARG A 130 3.42 24.62 -18.08
CA ARG A 130 4.16 24.32 -16.85
C ARG A 130 4.53 25.60 -16.11
N ALA A 131 5.10 26.61 -16.79
CA ALA A 131 5.49 27.86 -16.14
C ALA A 131 4.33 28.59 -15.45
N VAL A 132 3.09 28.45 -15.96
CA VAL A 132 1.88 29.04 -15.37
C VAL A 132 1.31 28.20 -14.24
N LEU A 133 1.24 26.86 -14.41
CA LEU A 133 0.55 25.98 -13.48
C LEU A 133 1.43 25.43 -12.35
N ASP A 134 2.73 25.32 -12.58
CA ASP A 134 3.69 24.76 -11.61
C ASP A 134 3.64 25.52 -10.27
N PRO A 135 3.67 26.87 -10.23
CA PRO A 135 3.55 27.60 -8.96
C PRO A 135 2.24 27.31 -8.23
N LEU A 136 1.13 27.12 -8.97
CA LEU A 136 -0.18 26.84 -8.36
C LEU A 136 -0.24 25.44 -7.77
N VAL A 137 0.32 24.45 -8.46
CA VAL A 137 0.40 23.07 -7.99
C VAL A 137 1.35 22.95 -6.80
N GLU A 138 2.50 23.63 -6.85
CA GLU A 138 3.46 23.68 -5.75
C GLU A 138 2.89 24.37 -4.50
N LEU A 139 2.03 25.37 -4.64
CA LEU A 139 1.33 25.99 -3.51
C LEU A 139 0.33 25.06 -2.83
N LEU A 140 -0.31 24.14 -3.57
CA LEU A 140 -1.26 23.18 -2.99
C LEU A 140 -0.56 22.11 -2.12
N ARG A 141 0.71 21.81 -2.39
CA ARG A 141 1.44 20.72 -1.75
C ARG A 141 1.68 20.94 -0.25
N PRO A 142 2.17 22.09 0.24
CA PRO A 142 2.42 22.31 1.66
C PRO A 142 1.15 22.57 2.47
N ILE A 143 0.02 22.89 1.84
CA ILE A 143 -1.21 23.18 2.56
C ILE A 143 -1.88 21.86 2.97
N PRO A 144 -2.03 21.58 4.30
CA PRO A 144 -2.75 20.39 4.73
C PRO A 144 -4.19 20.37 4.18
N PRO A 145 -4.66 19.26 3.58
CA PRO A 145 -6.00 19.20 3.01
C PRO A 145 -7.12 19.60 3.97
N LEU A 146 -6.98 19.27 5.26
CA LEU A 146 -7.92 19.66 6.30
C LEU A 146 -8.08 21.17 6.50
N ALA A 147 -7.08 21.96 6.11
CA ALA A 147 -7.14 23.40 6.27
C ALA A 147 -8.24 24.05 5.39
N TYR A 148 -8.58 23.44 4.24
CA TYR A 148 -9.69 23.97 3.41
C TYR A 148 -11.04 23.31 3.70
N LEU A 149 -11.13 22.38 4.65
CA LEU A 149 -12.41 21.76 5.00
C LEU A 149 -13.48 22.79 5.39
N PRO A 150 -13.21 23.80 6.26
CA PRO A 150 -14.22 24.81 6.57
C PRO A 150 -14.71 25.59 5.34
N LEU A 151 -13.79 25.90 4.41
CA LEU A 151 -14.14 26.62 3.18
C LEU A 151 -15.02 25.76 2.26
N LEU A 152 -14.69 24.48 2.10
CA LEU A 152 -15.50 23.54 1.34
C LEU A 152 -16.89 23.35 1.96
N VAL A 153 -16.99 23.33 3.29
CA VAL A 153 -18.27 23.27 3.99
C VAL A 153 -19.10 24.54 3.75
N ILE A 154 -18.48 25.71 3.74
CA ILE A 154 -19.18 26.97 3.44
C ILE A 154 -19.72 26.99 2.00
N TRP A 155 -18.94 26.50 1.04
CA TRP A 155 -19.31 26.53 -0.38
C TRP A 155 -20.28 25.43 -0.80
N PHE A 156 -20.09 24.21 -0.29
CA PHE A 156 -20.81 23.01 -0.74
C PHE A 156 -21.70 22.39 0.34
N GLY A 157 -21.71 22.97 1.55
CA GLY A 157 -22.46 22.43 2.68
C GLY A 157 -21.80 21.20 3.32
N ILE A 158 -22.42 20.72 4.40
CA ILE A 158 -22.04 19.47 5.06
C ILE A 158 -22.66 18.32 4.26
N GLY A 159 -21.80 17.51 3.59
CA GLY A 159 -22.33 16.42 2.76
C GLY A 159 -21.23 15.57 2.12
N GLU A 160 -21.64 14.65 1.25
CA GLU A 160 -20.74 13.74 0.54
C GLU A 160 -19.83 14.49 -0.44
N THR A 161 -20.35 15.54 -1.10
CA THR A 161 -19.58 16.36 -2.05
C THR A 161 -18.36 16.98 -1.40
N THR A 162 -18.51 17.58 -0.22
CA THR A 162 -17.42 18.19 0.54
C THR A 162 -16.31 17.18 0.89
N LYS A 163 -16.70 15.97 1.33
CA LYS A 163 -15.76 14.89 1.67
C LYS A 163 -14.99 14.43 0.44
N VAL A 164 -15.70 14.15 -0.66
CA VAL A 164 -15.09 13.69 -1.91
C VAL A 164 -14.17 14.76 -2.49
N LEU A 165 -14.55 16.04 -2.48
CA LEU A 165 -13.70 17.15 -2.94
C LEU A 165 -12.45 17.30 -2.08
N LEU A 166 -12.57 17.16 -0.76
CA LEU A 166 -11.41 17.23 0.13
C LEU A 166 -10.38 16.13 -0.19
N ILE A 167 -10.85 14.89 -0.38
CA ILE A 167 -10.01 13.76 -0.75
C ILE A 167 -9.43 13.96 -2.16
N PHE A 168 -10.25 14.44 -3.11
CA PHE A 168 -9.82 14.75 -4.47
C PHE A 168 -8.64 15.73 -4.49
N PHE A 169 -8.74 16.87 -3.80
CA PHE A 169 -7.64 17.84 -3.75
C PHE A 169 -6.38 17.28 -3.11
N SER A 170 -6.52 16.39 -2.13
CA SER A 170 -5.36 15.75 -1.50
C SER A 170 -4.63 14.78 -2.45
N ILE A 171 -5.35 14.13 -3.37
CA ILE A 171 -4.79 13.19 -4.35
C ILE A 171 -4.27 13.94 -5.58
N LEU A 172 -4.91 15.04 -5.96
CA LEU A 172 -4.68 15.73 -7.22
C LEU A 172 -3.24 16.20 -7.40
N ALA A 173 -2.67 16.90 -6.41
CA ALA A 173 -1.31 17.45 -6.49
C ALA A 173 -0.23 16.37 -6.68
N PRO A 174 -0.17 15.27 -5.89
CA PRO A 174 0.76 14.16 -6.14
C PRO A 174 0.63 13.55 -7.53
N VAL A 175 -0.60 13.41 -8.05
CA VAL A 175 -0.84 12.84 -9.38
C VAL A 175 -0.33 13.77 -10.48
N ILE A 176 -0.62 15.09 -10.41
CA ILE A 176 -0.12 16.06 -11.38
C ILE A 176 1.41 16.08 -11.39
N ILE A 177 2.02 16.24 -10.22
CA ILE A 177 3.49 16.35 -10.09
C ILE A 177 4.18 15.11 -10.65
N SER A 178 3.72 13.94 -10.26
CA SER A 178 4.32 12.68 -10.71
C SER A 178 4.13 12.45 -12.20
N SER A 179 2.97 12.83 -12.77
CA SER A 179 2.70 12.73 -14.20
C SER A 179 3.59 13.69 -15.00
N THR A 180 3.77 14.92 -14.51
CA THR A 180 4.69 15.91 -15.10
C THR A 180 6.13 15.40 -15.08
N HIS A 181 6.59 14.90 -13.94
CA HIS A 181 7.92 14.31 -13.82
C HIS A 181 8.11 13.09 -14.71
N GLY A 182 7.07 12.27 -14.89
CA GLY A 182 7.12 11.13 -15.81
C GLY A 182 7.40 11.53 -17.26
N VAL A 183 6.80 12.61 -17.72
CA VAL A 183 7.08 13.17 -19.06
C VAL A 183 8.48 13.77 -19.11
N LEU A 184 8.90 14.53 -18.10
CA LEU A 184 10.21 15.18 -18.07
C LEU A 184 11.38 14.18 -17.95
N SER A 185 11.14 13.01 -17.38
CA SER A 185 12.14 11.94 -17.24
C SER A 185 12.39 11.15 -18.52
N HIS A 186 11.61 11.38 -19.59
CA HIS A 186 11.83 10.69 -20.85
C HIS A 186 13.18 11.07 -21.46
N GLN A 187 13.86 10.07 -22.03
CA GLN A 187 15.18 10.29 -22.63
C GLN A 187 15.00 10.97 -24.00
N LEU A 188 15.44 12.23 -24.14
CA LEU A 188 15.44 12.99 -25.39
C LEU A 188 16.06 12.22 -26.56
N ASN A 189 17.01 11.32 -26.29
CA ASN A 189 17.62 10.49 -27.31
C ASN A 189 16.64 9.48 -27.92
N ARG A 190 15.70 8.93 -27.16
CA ARG A 190 14.65 8.02 -27.67
C ARG A 190 13.65 8.75 -28.54
N GLU A 191 13.26 9.96 -28.14
CA GLU A 191 12.38 10.82 -28.92
C GLU A 191 13.03 11.18 -30.25
N ARG A 192 14.29 11.69 -30.23
CA ARG A 192 15.04 12.04 -31.42
C ARG A 192 15.26 10.85 -32.36
N ALA A 193 15.56 9.68 -31.83
CA ALA A 193 15.70 8.46 -32.61
C ALA A 193 14.39 8.09 -33.33
N ALA A 194 13.26 8.16 -32.63
CA ALA A 194 11.96 7.88 -33.22
C ALA A 194 11.61 8.88 -34.36
N LEU A 195 11.86 10.19 -34.12
CA LEU A 195 11.66 11.24 -35.12
C LEU A 195 12.58 11.05 -36.35
N SER A 196 13.84 10.65 -36.14
CA SER A 196 14.79 10.37 -37.22
C SER A 196 14.38 9.18 -38.08
N LEU A 197 13.61 8.24 -37.53
CA LEU A 197 13.01 7.12 -38.24
C LEU A 197 11.67 7.47 -38.90
N GLY A 198 11.25 8.74 -38.86
CA GLY A 198 10.02 9.21 -39.54
C GLY A 198 8.74 9.08 -38.70
N ALA A 199 8.86 8.85 -37.37
CA ALA A 199 7.68 8.81 -36.52
C ALA A 199 7.04 10.21 -36.40
N SER A 200 5.69 10.25 -36.47
CA SER A 200 4.95 11.49 -36.20
C SER A 200 4.95 11.84 -34.71
N GLN A 201 4.65 13.09 -34.37
CA GLN A 201 4.56 13.57 -32.96
C GLN A 201 3.54 12.75 -32.14
N SER A 202 2.43 12.36 -32.76
CA SER A 202 1.42 11.52 -32.11
C SER A 202 1.98 10.12 -31.81
N GLN A 203 2.71 9.51 -32.74
CA GLN A 203 3.36 8.22 -32.53
C GLN A 203 4.42 8.28 -31.44
N VAL A 204 5.22 9.35 -31.39
CA VAL A 204 6.18 9.58 -30.31
C VAL A 204 5.47 9.68 -28.97
N PHE A 205 4.37 10.43 -28.89
CA PHE A 205 3.61 10.54 -27.65
C PHE A 205 3.10 9.18 -27.15
N TRP A 206 2.39 8.42 -28.00
CA TRP A 206 1.74 7.18 -27.58
C TRP A 206 2.72 6.02 -27.36
N HIS A 207 3.84 5.95 -28.12
CA HIS A 207 4.75 4.80 -28.10
C HIS A 207 6.06 5.06 -27.33
N VAL A 208 6.41 6.32 -27.08
CA VAL A 208 7.66 6.66 -26.37
C VAL A 208 7.38 7.39 -25.06
N ILE A 209 6.69 8.53 -25.11
CA ILE A 209 6.51 9.40 -23.94
C ILE A 209 5.57 8.75 -22.91
N LEU A 210 4.37 8.39 -23.32
CA LEU A 210 3.35 7.85 -22.41
C LEU A 210 3.79 6.53 -21.73
N PRO A 211 4.33 5.54 -22.46
CA PRO A 211 4.85 4.33 -21.80
C PRO A 211 6.01 4.61 -20.82
N THR A 212 6.85 5.58 -21.13
CA THR A 212 7.94 5.99 -20.20
C THR A 212 7.41 6.73 -18.98
N ALA A 213 6.36 7.53 -19.12
CA ALA A 213 5.72 8.26 -18.03
C ALA A 213 4.84 7.38 -17.14
N LEU A 214 4.30 6.27 -17.68
CA LEU A 214 3.33 5.43 -16.99
C LEU A 214 3.77 4.96 -15.58
N PRO A 215 5.00 4.46 -15.36
CA PRO A 215 5.46 4.09 -14.03
C PRO A 215 5.42 5.24 -13.02
N HIS A 216 5.76 6.45 -13.47
CA HIS A 216 5.72 7.66 -12.63
C HIS A 216 4.28 8.08 -12.32
N ILE A 217 3.38 8.00 -13.31
CA ILE A 217 1.94 8.23 -13.13
C ILE A 217 1.40 7.29 -12.05
N LEU A 218 1.65 5.99 -12.18
CA LEU A 218 1.20 4.98 -11.21
C LEU A 218 1.80 5.19 -9.82
N THR A 219 3.05 5.65 -9.74
CA THR A 219 3.68 6.05 -8.47
C THR A 219 2.97 7.25 -7.87
N GLY A 220 2.61 8.26 -8.68
CA GLY A 220 1.85 9.42 -8.23
C GLY A 220 0.46 9.07 -7.72
N VAL A 221 -0.24 8.18 -8.42
CA VAL A 221 -1.54 7.62 -8.00
C VAL A 221 -1.42 6.92 -6.64
N ARG A 222 -0.37 6.14 -6.43
CA ARG A 222 -0.10 5.45 -5.18
C ARG A 222 0.17 6.41 -4.01
N ILE A 223 1.05 7.40 -4.23
CA ILE A 223 1.33 8.44 -3.23
C ILE A 223 0.06 9.23 -2.92
N GLY A 224 -0.68 9.64 -3.96
CA GLY A 224 -1.94 10.35 -3.84
C GLY A 224 -2.98 9.55 -3.05
N LEU A 225 -3.13 8.25 -3.31
CA LEU A 225 -4.04 7.40 -2.55
C LEU A 225 -3.67 7.34 -1.07
N GLY A 226 -2.38 7.25 -0.74
CA GLY A 226 -1.92 7.25 0.67
C GLY A 226 -2.31 8.54 1.40
N VAL A 227 -2.12 9.71 0.77
CA VAL A 227 -2.55 11.00 1.32
C VAL A 227 -4.07 11.09 1.36
N GLY A 228 -4.76 10.63 0.31
CA GLY A 228 -6.22 10.61 0.21
C GLY A 228 -6.86 9.76 1.29
N TRP A 229 -6.24 8.62 1.64
CA TRP A 229 -6.72 7.75 2.69
C TRP A 229 -6.67 8.40 4.08
N SER A 230 -5.56 9.09 4.39
CA SER A 230 -5.44 9.86 5.63
C SER A 230 -6.48 11.01 5.67
N THR A 231 -6.68 11.68 4.54
CA THR A 231 -7.65 12.77 4.40
C THR A 231 -9.09 12.27 4.50
N LEU A 232 -9.40 11.06 3.98
CA LEU A 232 -10.70 10.42 4.14
C LEU A 232 -11.06 10.28 5.62
N VAL A 233 -10.18 9.62 6.40
CA VAL A 233 -10.43 9.41 7.84
C VAL A 233 -10.69 10.74 8.52
N ALA A 234 -9.86 11.74 8.26
CA ALA A 234 -10.00 13.05 8.84
C ALA A 234 -11.31 13.76 8.42
N SER A 235 -11.74 13.64 7.17
CA SER A 235 -13.03 14.19 6.69
C SER A 235 -14.24 13.51 7.35
N GLU A 236 -14.12 12.22 7.61
CA GLU A 236 -15.18 11.44 8.27
C GLU A 236 -15.30 11.74 9.76
N LEU A 237 -14.22 12.18 10.43
CA LEU A 237 -14.25 12.61 11.82
C LEU A 237 -15.12 13.87 12.02
N VAL A 238 -15.19 14.75 11.02
CA VAL A 238 -15.80 16.09 11.20
C VAL A 238 -17.22 16.17 10.63
N ALA A 239 -17.50 15.48 9.52
CA ALA A 239 -18.71 15.78 8.74
C ALA A 239 -19.43 14.53 8.19
N ALA A 240 -19.34 13.36 8.84
CA ALA A 240 -19.93 12.14 8.33
C ALA A 240 -21.02 11.56 9.26
N ASP A 241 -22.02 10.91 8.65
CA ASP A 241 -23.02 10.08 9.33
C ASP A 241 -22.69 8.57 9.18
N ARG A 242 -21.81 8.24 8.24
CA ARG A 242 -21.34 6.89 7.94
C ARG A 242 -19.91 6.95 7.45
N GLY A 243 -19.18 5.88 7.67
CA GLY A 243 -17.76 5.73 7.31
C GLY A 243 -16.97 5.10 8.45
N ILE A 244 -15.79 4.55 8.16
CA ILE A 244 -14.97 3.88 9.20
C ILE A 244 -14.39 4.93 10.15
N GLY A 245 -13.98 6.10 9.63
CA GLY A 245 -13.50 7.21 10.46
C GLY A 245 -14.60 7.75 11.37
N PHE A 246 -15.84 7.89 10.88
CA PHE A 246 -17.00 8.25 11.69
C PHE A 246 -17.26 7.21 12.80
N MET A 247 -17.20 5.91 12.48
CA MET A 247 -17.35 4.83 13.44
C MET A 247 -16.29 4.94 14.56
N VAL A 248 -15.02 5.14 14.20
CA VAL A 248 -13.92 5.32 15.14
C VAL A 248 -14.14 6.53 16.04
N GLN A 249 -14.50 7.68 15.47
CA GLN A 249 -14.74 8.91 16.22
C GLN A 249 -15.91 8.77 17.19
N SER A 250 -17.04 8.25 16.72
CA SER A 250 -18.21 8.04 17.57
C SER A 250 -17.91 7.08 18.70
N ALA A 251 -17.20 5.98 18.43
CA ALA A 251 -16.78 5.03 19.45
C ALA A 251 -15.83 5.67 20.49
N ALA A 252 -14.92 6.53 20.05
CA ALA A 252 -14.00 7.26 20.93
C ALA A 252 -14.74 8.22 21.86
N GLN A 253 -15.76 8.93 21.37
CA GLN A 253 -16.60 9.83 22.19
C GLN A 253 -17.34 9.10 23.31
N PHE A 254 -17.71 7.84 23.10
CA PHE A 254 -18.37 7.01 24.10
C PHE A 254 -17.41 6.07 24.86
N LEU A 255 -16.08 6.20 24.68
CA LEU A 255 -15.04 5.38 25.29
C LEU A 255 -15.20 3.87 24.99
N ILE A 256 -15.79 3.52 23.84
CA ILE A 256 -15.93 2.14 23.35
C ILE A 256 -14.64 1.73 22.62
N THR A 257 -13.60 1.48 23.38
CA THR A 257 -12.23 1.33 22.87
C THR A 257 -12.04 0.10 21.97
N ASP A 258 -12.81 -0.97 22.19
CA ASP A 258 -12.81 -2.16 21.33
C ASP A 258 -13.26 -1.83 19.90
N THR A 259 -14.26 -0.96 19.74
CA THR A 259 -14.71 -0.46 18.42
C THR A 259 -13.69 0.50 17.80
N VAL A 260 -13.02 1.32 18.61
CA VAL A 260 -11.93 2.19 18.12
C VAL A 260 -10.79 1.37 17.55
N VAL A 261 -10.30 0.38 18.30
CA VAL A 261 -9.21 -0.50 17.86
C VAL A 261 -9.63 -1.32 16.64
N LEU A 262 -10.86 -1.85 16.63
CA LEU A 262 -11.43 -2.53 15.47
C LEU A 262 -11.38 -1.63 14.23
N GLY A 263 -11.86 -0.39 14.33
CA GLY A 263 -11.87 0.55 13.21
C GLY A 263 -10.47 0.88 12.69
N ILE A 264 -9.50 1.07 13.59
CA ILE A 264 -8.09 1.28 13.20
C ILE A 264 -7.53 0.08 12.42
N ILE A 265 -7.80 -1.15 12.89
CA ILE A 265 -7.38 -2.38 12.22
C ILE A 265 -8.04 -2.48 10.83
N VAL A 266 -9.33 -2.21 10.72
CA VAL A 266 -10.05 -2.24 9.44
C VAL A 266 -9.48 -1.19 8.47
N ILE A 267 -9.23 0.04 8.93
CA ILE A 267 -8.58 1.09 8.12
C ILE A 267 -7.22 0.60 7.61
N ALA A 268 -6.39 0.02 8.49
CA ALA A 268 -5.07 -0.47 8.12
C ALA A 268 -5.14 -1.59 7.08
N ILE A 269 -6.02 -2.58 7.28
CA ILE A 269 -6.20 -3.70 6.34
C ILE A 269 -6.63 -3.18 4.96
N VAL A 270 -7.59 -2.27 4.90
CA VAL A 270 -8.09 -1.74 3.63
C VAL A 270 -7.02 -0.89 2.94
N ALA A 271 -6.33 -0.01 3.67
CA ALA A 271 -5.26 0.81 3.12
C ALA A 271 -4.12 -0.04 2.54
N VAL A 272 -3.68 -1.08 3.27
CA VAL A 272 -2.66 -2.04 2.80
C VAL A 272 -3.16 -2.82 1.59
N SER A 273 -4.43 -3.25 1.58
CA SER A 273 -5.02 -3.97 0.44
C SER A 273 -4.99 -3.12 -0.84
N PHE A 274 -5.36 -1.85 -0.75
CA PHE A 274 -5.27 -0.91 -1.87
C PHE A 274 -3.82 -0.68 -2.33
N GLU A 275 -2.89 -0.52 -1.39
CA GLU A 275 -1.47 -0.35 -1.69
C GLU A 275 -0.89 -1.57 -2.42
N LEU A 276 -1.22 -2.79 -1.96
CA LEU A 276 -0.80 -4.03 -2.59
C LEU A 276 -1.42 -4.21 -3.98
N PHE A 277 -2.71 -3.86 -4.12
CA PHE A 277 -3.40 -3.88 -5.40
C PHE A 277 -2.75 -2.93 -6.41
N LEU A 278 -2.44 -1.69 -6.01
CA LEU A 278 -1.79 -0.73 -6.90
C LEU A 278 -0.33 -1.14 -7.24
N ARG A 279 0.40 -1.76 -6.32
CA ARG A 279 1.72 -2.33 -6.60
C ARG A 279 1.63 -3.46 -7.63
N TRP A 280 0.65 -4.34 -7.46
CA TRP A 280 0.40 -5.40 -8.42
C TRP A 280 0.04 -4.84 -9.78
N LEU A 281 -0.87 -3.87 -9.84
CA LEU A 281 -1.29 -3.19 -11.07
C LEU A 281 -0.09 -2.50 -11.76
N GLN A 282 0.76 -1.82 -11.00
CA GLN A 282 1.98 -1.20 -11.51
C GLN A 282 2.92 -2.23 -12.14
N LYS A 283 3.11 -3.38 -11.49
CA LYS A 283 3.94 -4.48 -12.03
C LYS A 283 3.38 -5.04 -13.34
N GLN A 284 2.06 -5.11 -13.47
CA GLN A 284 1.41 -5.60 -14.70
C GLN A 284 1.47 -4.58 -15.84
N LEU A 285 1.22 -3.30 -15.53
CA LEU A 285 1.16 -2.25 -16.55
C LEU A 285 2.53 -1.70 -16.96
N SER A 286 3.56 -1.90 -16.15
CA SER A 286 4.91 -1.42 -16.44
C SER A 286 5.99 -2.46 -16.09
N PRO A 287 6.00 -3.64 -16.76
CA PRO A 287 6.93 -4.73 -16.45
C PRO A 287 8.40 -4.38 -16.74
N TRP A 288 8.64 -3.38 -17.60
CA TRP A 288 9.98 -2.87 -17.91
C TRP A 288 10.57 -1.95 -16.84
N TYR A 289 9.75 -1.49 -15.88
CA TYR A 289 10.19 -0.60 -14.81
C TYR A 289 10.88 -1.41 -13.71
N GLY A 290 12.14 -1.08 -13.41
CA GLY A 290 12.96 -1.82 -12.43
C GLY A 290 13.93 -2.84 -13.03
N GLN A 291 13.92 -3.04 -14.36
CA GLN A 291 14.92 -3.89 -15.05
C GLN A 291 16.17 -3.11 -15.47
N GLN A 292 16.27 -1.85 -15.13
CA GLN A 292 17.45 -1.01 -15.38
C GLN A 292 18.35 -1.02 -14.14
N LEU A 293 18.97 -2.19 -13.88
CA LEU A 293 20.13 -2.32 -13.01
C LEU A 293 21.21 -3.03 -13.79
#